data_94171fe3fddee4809af1d85b0d9bae87
#
_entry.id   94171fe3fddee4809af1d85b0d9bae87
#
_cell.length_a   1.000
_cell.length_b   1.000
_cell.length_c   1.000
_cell.angle_alpha   90.00
_cell.angle_beta   90.00
_cell.angle_gamma   90.00
#
_symmetry.space_group_name_H-M   'P 1'
#
loop_
_entity.id
_entity.type
_entity.pdbx_description
1 polymer ?
#
loop_
_entity_poly.entity_id
_entity_poly.type
_entity_poly.pdbx_seq_one_letter_code
_entity_poly.pdbx_strand_id
1 'polypeptide(L)'
;MNYGEIKTCDIANGEGVRVSLFVSGCTHHCKNCFNDVAWDFGYGKPFTEETEEMLLKALEPDYVDGLSLLGGEPFEPENQRALLPFLKKVRERFPKKNIWCYTGYLFDKELRGESRARCECTDEMLSLIDVLVDGEFVQELYSVALAFRGSENQRIIDVKKSLETGEIVWHDLVSRGISMKFN
;
A
#
# COMPACT_ATOMS: atom_id res chain seq x y z
N MET A 1 10.69 -2.52 12.30
CA MET A 1 10.55 -2.30 10.84
C MET A 1 11.55 -1.25 10.36
N ASN A 2 12.09 -1.44 9.16
CA ASN A 2 12.87 -0.40 8.46
C ASN A 2 12.07 0.13 7.26
N TYR A 3 12.54 1.23 6.67
CA TYR A 3 12.02 1.79 5.43
C TYR A 3 13.15 2.26 4.52
N GLY A 4 12.97 2.09 3.20
CA GLY A 4 13.96 2.50 2.20
C GLY A 4 13.83 3.97 1.82
N GLU A 5 12.62 4.47 1.63
CA GLU A 5 12.37 5.83 1.13
C GLU A 5 11.06 6.42 1.69
N ILE A 6 11.01 7.74 1.78
CA ILE A 6 9.79 8.53 2.00
C ILE A 6 9.73 9.62 0.92
N LYS A 7 8.58 9.71 0.22
CA LYS A 7 8.28 10.81 -0.70
C LYS A 7 7.15 11.64 -0.14
N THR A 8 7.40 12.91 0.11
CA THR A 8 6.42 13.83 0.70
C THR A 8 5.50 14.50 -0.33
N CYS A 9 5.81 14.34 -1.63
CA CYS A 9 5.01 14.82 -2.75
C CYS A 9 5.13 13.79 -3.90
N ASP A 10 4.23 12.82 -3.91
CA ASP A 10 4.23 11.70 -4.85
C ASP A 10 2.91 11.68 -5.62
N ILE A 11 2.97 11.51 -6.94
CA ILE A 11 1.80 11.40 -7.83
C ILE A 11 1.74 10.06 -8.58
N ALA A 12 2.71 9.17 -8.32
CA ALA A 12 2.84 7.90 -9.03
C ALA A 12 2.17 6.72 -8.30
N ASN A 13 1.97 6.83 -7.00
CA ASN A 13 1.54 5.71 -6.17
C ASN A 13 0.13 5.91 -5.56
N GLY A 14 -0.85 6.20 -6.42
CA GLY A 14 -2.25 6.43 -6.09
C GLY A 14 -2.76 7.76 -6.62
N GLU A 15 -4.07 8.01 -6.51
CA GLU A 15 -4.70 9.24 -6.99
C GLU A 15 -4.30 10.45 -6.15
N GLY A 16 -4.10 11.58 -6.82
CA GLY A 16 -3.78 12.86 -6.23
C GLY A 16 -2.34 12.99 -5.74
N VAL A 17 -2.07 13.96 -4.88
CA VAL A 17 -0.75 14.17 -4.27
C VAL A 17 -0.67 13.38 -2.97
N ARG A 18 0.39 12.61 -2.78
CA ARG A 18 0.49 11.65 -1.69
C ARG A 18 1.80 11.76 -0.92
N VAL A 19 1.74 11.38 0.33
CA VAL A 19 2.93 11.00 1.08
C VAL A 19 3.10 9.50 0.92
N SER A 20 4.25 9.05 0.41
CA SER A 20 4.52 7.63 0.16
C SER A 20 5.62 7.11 1.07
N LEU A 21 5.34 6.04 1.81
CA LEU A 21 6.27 5.32 2.66
C LEU A 21 6.63 3.98 2.01
N PHE A 22 7.90 3.81 1.65
CA PHE A 22 8.44 2.58 1.10
C PHE A 22 9.07 1.74 2.22
N VAL A 23 8.32 0.77 2.74
CA VAL A 23 8.81 -0.13 3.80
C VAL A 23 9.86 -1.10 3.29
N SER A 24 10.65 -1.68 4.20
CA SER A 24 11.61 -2.74 3.91
C SER A 24 11.12 -4.08 4.48
N GLY A 25 11.58 -5.17 3.90
CA GLY A 25 11.14 -6.53 4.19
C GLY A 25 10.04 -7.01 3.24
N CYS A 26 10.34 -8.05 2.46
CA CYS A 26 9.39 -8.69 1.55
C CYS A 26 9.83 -10.13 1.30
N THR A 27 8.93 -11.08 1.49
CA THR A 27 9.19 -12.51 1.27
C THR A 27 8.61 -13.06 -0.03
N HIS A 28 8.03 -12.21 -0.90
CA HIS A 28 7.51 -12.61 -2.21
C HIS A 28 8.62 -12.91 -3.22
N HIS A 29 9.66 -12.08 -3.27
CA HIS A 29 10.79 -12.22 -4.19
C HIS A 29 10.36 -12.28 -5.66
N CYS A 30 9.42 -11.42 -6.07
CA CYS A 30 8.90 -11.38 -7.44
C CYS A 30 10.02 -11.20 -8.46
N LYS A 31 9.98 -11.99 -9.54
CA LYS A 31 10.97 -11.88 -10.64
C LYS A 31 10.94 -10.47 -11.23
N ASN A 32 12.13 -9.85 -11.33
CA ASN A 32 12.31 -8.48 -11.82
C ASN A 32 11.53 -7.42 -11.02
N CYS A 33 11.38 -7.62 -9.71
CA CYS A 33 10.87 -6.59 -8.83
C CYS A 33 11.67 -5.29 -9.00
N PHE A 34 10.99 -4.16 -9.17
CA PHE A 34 11.66 -2.85 -9.34
C PHE A 34 12.36 -2.37 -8.06
N ASN A 35 12.06 -3.00 -6.91
CA ASN A 35 12.58 -2.63 -5.59
C ASN A 35 13.12 -3.85 -4.83
N ASP A 36 13.92 -4.66 -5.48
CA ASP A 36 14.47 -5.89 -4.93
C ASP A 36 15.38 -5.67 -3.71
N VAL A 37 16.03 -4.51 -3.60
CA VAL A 37 16.81 -4.12 -2.41
C VAL A 37 15.95 -4.07 -1.13
N ALA A 38 14.66 -3.81 -1.27
CA ALA A 38 13.71 -3.77 -0.16
C ALA A 38 13.22 -5.15 0.30
N TRP A 39 13.68 -6.26 -0.28
CA TRP A 39 13.42 -7.60 0.25
C TRP A 39 14.10 -7.80 1.61
N ASP A 40 15.28 -7.19 1.80
CA ASP A 40 15.98 -7.22 3.08
C ASP A 40 15.23 -6.38 4.14
N PHE A 41 14.83 -6.99 5.25
CA PHE A 41 14.18 -6.32 6.38
C PHE A 41 15.09 -5.29 7.07
N GLY A 42 16.41 -5.45 6.92
CA GLY A 42 17.42 -4.51 7.44
C GLY A 42 17.70 -3.32 6.52
N TYR A 43 17.18 -3.30 5.30
CA TYR A 43 17.45 -2.25 4.33
C TYR A 43 16.93 -0.88 4.80
N GLY A 44 17.69 0.17 4.49
CA GLY A 44 17.30 1.56 4.71
C GLY A 44 17.48 2.03 6.15
N LYS A 45 16.47 2.71 6.71
CA LYS A 45 16.51 3.37 8.02
C LYS A 45 15.48 2.78 8.96
N PRO A 46 15.72 2.78 10.29
CA PRO A 46 14.71 2.36 11.24
C PRO A 46 13.51 3.31 11.24
N PHE A 47 12.31 2.72 11.32
CA PHE A 47 11.06 3.46 11.47
C PHE A 47 10.87 3.80 12.95
N THR A 48 11.01 5.09 13.29
CA THR A 48 11.00 5.61 14.66
C THR A 48 9.84 6.58 14.87
N GLU A 49 9.64 7.01 16.11
CA GLU A 49 8.65 8.07 16.45
C GLU A 49 8.93 9.38 15.69
N GLU A 50 10.21 9.74 15.50
CA GLU A 50 10.57 10.92 14.71
C GLU A 50 10.18 10.76 13.24
N THR A 51 10.27 9.51 12.71
CA THR A 51 9.81 9.21 11.35
C THR A 51 8.28 9.32 11.25
N GLU A 52 7.54 8.82 12.23
CA GLU A 52 6.08 8.98 12.29
C GLU A 52 5.67 10.45 12.31
N GLU A 53 6.28 11.27 13.18
CA GLU A 53 5.98 12.70 13.26
C GLU A 53 6.31 13.45 11.96
N MET A 54 7.40 13.09 11.30
CA MET A 54 7.75 13.64 9.98
C MET A 54 6.67 13.30 8.94
N LEU A 55 6.18 12.06 8.90
CA LEU A 55 5.11 11.63 7.99
C LEU A 55 3.78 12.34 8.31
N LEU A 56 3.42 12.44 9.60
CA LEU A 56 2.21 13.14 10.02
C LEU A 56 2.26 14.61 9.61
N LYS A 57 3.41 15.28 9.81
CA LYS A 57 3.60 16.67 9.37
C LYS A 57 3.52 16.81 7.84
N ALA A 58 4.06 15.85 7.08
CA ALA A 58 3.99 15.85 5.62
C ALA A 58 2.55 15.66 5.11
N LEU A 59 1.68 15.02 5.89
CA LEU A 59 0.27 14.83 5.59
C LEU A 59 -0.60 16.06 5.91
N GLU A 60 -0.12 17.06 6.68
CA GLU A 60 -0.93 18.23 7.09
C GLU A 60 -1.47 19.07 5.93
N PRO A 61 -0.68 19.40 4.87
CA PRO A 61 -1.13 20.30 3.83
C PRO A 61 -2.41 19.82 3.14
N ASP A 62 -3.32 20.77 2.87
CA ASP A 62 -4.63 20.47 2.25
C ASP A 62 -4.51 19.87 0.84
N TYR A 63 -3.44 20.19 0.11
CA TYR A 63 -3.19 19.66 -1.22
C TYR A 63 -2.73 18.19 -1.22
N VAL A 64 -2.39 17.62 -0.07
CA VAL A 64 -2.03 16.20 0.06
C VAL A 64 -3.32 15.39 0.25
N ASP A 65 -3.60 14.48 -0.68
CA ASP A 65 -4.83 13.67 -0.67
C ASP A 65 -4.75 12.50 0.31
N GLY A 66 -3.55 11.99 0.58
CA GLY A 66 -3.41 10.89 1.52
C GLY A 66 -2.03 10.25 1.60
N LEU A 67 -2.02 9.08 2.23
CA LEU A 67 -0.85 8.23 2.47
C LEU A 67 -0.84 7.05 1.50
N SER A 68 0.35 6.68 1.00
CA SER A 68 0.58 5.42 0.29
C SER A 68 1.63 4.58 0.99
N LEU A 69 1.30 3.32 1.25
CA LEU A 69 2.19 2.31 1.82
C LEU A 69 2.60 1.32 0.73
N LEU A 70 3.88 1.18 0.51
CA LEU A 70 4.45 0.29 -0.51
C LEU A 70 5.93 0.00 -0.20
N GLY A 71 6.68 -0.48 -1.18
CA GLY A 71 8.13 -0.68 -1.07
C GLY A 71 8.48 -2.15 -1.06
N GLY A 72 8.81 -2.74 0.11
CA GLY A 72 8.85 -4.17 0.36
C GLY A 72 7.43 -4.72 0.41
N GLU A 73 7.02 -5.25 1.56
CA GLU A 73 5.67 -5.77 1.76
C GLU A 73 5.06 -5.21 3.06
N PRO A 74 4.10 -4.26 2.97
CA PRO A 74 3.44 -3.71 4.17
C PRO A 74 2.70 -4.76 5.01
N PHE A 75 2.24 -5.86 4.39
CA PHE A 75 1.56 -6.95 5.09
C PHE A 75 2.49 -8.08 5.58
N GLU A 76 3.81 -7.92 5.56
CA GLU A 76 4.65 -8.79 6.40
C GLU A 76 4.28 -8.58 7.88
N PRO A 77 4.13 -9.66 8.69
CA PRO A 77 3.68 -9.52 10.08
C PRO A 77 4.49 -8.53 10.93
N GLU A 78 5.80 -8.44 10.70
CA GLU A 78 6.67 -7.46 11.36
C GLU A 78 6.30 -6.02 10.97
N ASN A 79 6.04 -5.79 9.69
CA ASN A 79 5.68 -4.48 9.17
C ASN A 79 4.28 -4.07 9.64
N GLN A 80 3.31 -4.98 9.64
CA GLN A 80 1.96 -4.71 10.16
C GLN A 80 1.99 -4.24 11.62
N ARG A 81 2.77 -4.90 12.49
CA ARG A 81 2.90 -4.53 13.91
C ARG A 81 3.46 -3.13 14.10
N ALA A 82 4.38 -2.71 13.24
CA ALA A 82 4.96 -1.37 13.28
C ALA A 82 4.04 -0.31 12.64
N LEU A 83 3.35 -0.67 11.55
CA LEU A 83 2.49 0.26 10.80
C LEU A 83 1.15 0.53 11.50
N LEU A 84 0.56 -0.48 12.16
CA LEU A 84 -0.78 -0.36 12.74
C LEU A 84 -0.93 0.82 13.72
N PRO A 85 -0.02 1.03 14.70
CA PRO A 85 -0.09 2.21 15.57
C PRO A 85 -0.01 3.53 14.82
N PHE A 86 0.85 3.62 13.81
CA PHE A 86 0.99 4.80 12.96
C PHE A 86 -0.29 5.08 12.15
N LEU A 87 -0.89 4.06 11.55
CA LEU A 87 -2.12 4.21 10.77
C LEU A 87 -3.30 4.68 11.63
N LYS A 88 -3.39 4.24 12.89
CA LYS A 88 -4.36 4.75 13.86
C LYS A 88 -4.18 6.26 14.08
N LYS A 89 -2.95 6.72 14.30
CA LYS A 89 -2.63 8.16 14.43
C LYS A 89 -3.01 8.94 13.17
N VAL A 90 -2.76 8.38 11.98
CA VAL A 90 -3.15 9.01 10.70
C VAL A 90 -4.67 9.15 10.62
N ARG A 91 -5.43 8.12 10.96
CA ARG A 91 -6.91 8.17 10.94
C ARG A 91 -7.49 9.15 11.96
N GLU A 92 -6.92 9.19 13.15
CA GLU A 92 -7.33 10.13 14.20
C GLU A 92 -7.08 11.58 13.77
N ARG A 93 -5.88 11.88 13.26
CA ARG A 93 -5.47 13.24 12.92
C ARG A 93 -6.03 13.71 11.57
N PHE A 94 -6.19 12.79 10.61
CA PHE A 94 -6.59 13.10 9.23
C PHE A 94 -7.72 12.19 8.73
N PRO A 95 -8.92 12.23 9.30
CA PRO A 95 -10.01 11.29 8.97
C PRO A 95 -10.51 11.38 7.52
N LYS A 96 -10.22 12.48 6.82
CA LYS A 96 -10.63 12.70 5.43
C LYS A 96 -9.58 12.27 4.40
N LYS A 97 -8.32 12.09 4.80
CA LYS A 97 -7.26 11.67 3.89
C LYS A 97 -7.32 10.15 3.67
N ASN A 98 -7.24 9.73 2.40
CA ASN A 98 -7.32 8.31 2.09
C ASN A 98 -5.96 7.61 2.26
N ILE A 99 -6.01 6.31 2.52
CA ILE A 99 -4.84 5.46 2.67
C ILE A 99 -4.86 4.41 1.56
N TRP A 100 -3.85 4.41 0.72
CA TRP A 100 -3.55 3.39 -0.26
C TRP A 100 -2.51 2.44 0.30
N CYS A 101 -2.62 1.15 -0.02
CA CYS A 101 -1.62 0.16 0.31
C CYS A 101 -1.40 -0.79 -0.86
N TYR A 102 -0.14 -1.15 -1.07
CA TYR A 102 0.29 -2.10 -2.09
C TYR A 102 0.77 -3.37 -1.41
N THR A 103 0.33 -4.51 -1.92
CA THR A 103 0.73 -5.83 -1.38
C THR A 103 0.82 -6.87 -2.48
N GLY A 104 1.73 -7.81 -2.33
CA GLY A 104 1.76 -9.02 -3.16
C GLY A 104 0.70 -10.04 -2.76
N TYR A 105 0.17 -9.99 -1.55
CA TYR A 105 -0.87 -10.90 -1.09
C TYR A 105 -2.24 -10.58 -1.68
N LEU A 106 -3.07 -11.61 -1.90
CA LEU A 106 -4.44 -11.46 -2.39
C LEU A 106 -5.41 -11.16 -1.23
N PHE A 107 -6.21 -10.10 -1.36
CA PHE A 107 -7.16 -9.64 -0.36
C PHE A 107 -8.11 -10.74 0.14
N ASP A 108 -8.80 -11.42 -0.78
CA ASP A 108 -9.84 -12.41 -0.49
C ASP A 108 -9.30 -13.77 -0.06
N LYS A 109 -8.12 -14.16 -0.56
CA LYS A 109 -7.56 -15.49 -0.35
C LYS A 109 -6.56 -15.55 0.79
N GLU A 110 -5.73 -14.51 0.91
CA GLU A 110 -4.58 -14.52 1.81
C GLU A 110 -4.73 -13.55 2.98
N LEU A 111 -5.19 -12.31 2.75
CA LEU A 111 -5.36 -11.36 3.84
C LEU A 111 -6.64 -11.60 4.65
N ARG A 112 -7.67 -12.17 4.04
CA ARG A 112 -8.92 -12.60 4.72
C ARG A 112 -9.03 -14.11 4.92
N GLY A 113 -8.17 -14.89 4.27
CA GLY A 113 -8.06 -16.33 4.44
C GLY A 113 -6.93 -16.73 5.41
N GLU A 114 -6.43 -17.94 5.28
CA GLU A 114 -5.26 -18.42 6.00
C GLU A 114 -4.00 -18.21 5.16
N SER A 115 -3.02 -17.48 5.68
CA SER A 115 -1.74 -17.25 5.00
C SER A 115 -0.64 -16.85 5.99
N ARG A 116 0.60 -16.84 5.51
CA ARG A 116 1.76 -16.35 6.27
C ARG A 116 1.69 -14.83 6.57
N ALA A 117 0.90 -14.07 5.80
CA ALA A 117 0.69 -12.64 6.05
C ALA A 117 -0.15 -12.38 7.29
N ARG A 118 -1.02 -13.33 7.68
CA ARG A 118 -1.96 -13.11 8.77
C ARG A 118 -1.29 -13.09 10.12
N CYS A 119 -1.57 -12.02 10.86
CA CYS A 119 -1.24 -11.85 12.27
C CYS A 119 -2.39 -11.14 13.00
N GLU A 120 -2.23 -10.89 14.27
CA GLU A 120 -3.21 -10.19 15.10
C GLU A 120 -3.56 -8.78 14.64
N CYS A 121 -2.69 -8.16 13.80
CA CYS A 121 -2.88 -6.81 13.28
C CYS A 121 -3.66 -6.74 11.96
N THR A 122 -3.78 -7.84 11.22
CA THR A 122 -4.20 -7.84 9.81
C THR A 122 -5.60 -7.27 9.61
N ASP A 123 -6.58 -7.72 10.37
CA ASP A 123 -7.98 -7.28 10.18
C ASP A 123 -8.15 -5.81 10.55
N GLU A 124 -7.50 -5.36 11.62
CA GLU A 124 -7.55 -3.97 12.02
C GLU A 124 -6.81 -3.07 11.01
N MET A 125 -5.65 -3.49 10.51
CA MET A 125 -4.91 -2.77 9.47
C MET A 125 -5.73 -2.63 8.18
N LEU A 126 -6.40 -3.70 7.73
CA LEU A 126 -7.29 -3.67 6.58
C LEU A 126 -8.43 -2.65 6.78
N SER A 127 -9.03 -2.58 7.96
CA SER A 127 -10.11 -1.63 8.26
C SER A 127 -9.69 -0.16 8.16
N LEU A 128 -8.40 0.11 8.29
CA LEU A 128 -7.82 1.46 8.19
C LEU A 128 -7.42 1.87 6.76
N ILE A 129 -7.41 0.93 5.81
CA ILE A 129 -7.03 1.17 4.41
C ILE A 129 -8.28 1.46 3.58
N ASP A 130 -8.20 2.42 2.65
CA ASP A 130 -9.30 2.74 1.74
C ASP A 130 -9.15 1.98 0.42
N VAL A 131 -7.92 1.95 -0.13
CA VAL A 131 -7.64 1.32 -1.42
C VAL A 131 -6.46 0.37 -1.29
N LEU A 132 -6.66 -0.86 -1.77
CA LEU A 132 -5.62 -1.87 -1.81
C LEU A 132 -5.27 -2.22 -3.26
N VAL A 133 -4.00 -2.12 -3.61
CA VAL A 133 -3.47 -2.70 -4.85
C VAL A 133 -2.84 -4.03 -4.47
N ASP A 134 -3.50 -5.13 -4.85
CA ASP A 134 -3.16 -6.47 -4.42
C ASP A 134 -2.67 -7.38 -5.56
N GLY A 135 -1.94 -8.41 -5.19
CA GLY A 135 -1.38 -9.43 -6.08
C GLY A 135 0.09 -9.22 -6.41
N GLU A 136 0.83 -10.32 -6.49
CA GLU A 136 2.25 -10.31 -6.84
C GLU A 136 2.49 -9.70 -8.22
N PHE A 137 3.61 -8.98 -8.36
CA PHE A 137 4.06 -8.51 -9.66
C PHE A 137 4.45 -9.69 -10.56
N VAL A 138 3.86 -9.75 -11.76
CA VAL A 138 4.13 -10.77 -12.77
C VAL A 138 4.75 -10.08 -14.00
N GLN A 139 6.04 -10.33 -14.23
CA GLN A 139 6.80 -9.68 -15.31
C GLN A 139 6.17 -9.89 -16.69
N GLU A 140 5.64 -11.05 -16.95
CA GLU A 140 5.00 -11.43 -18.23
C GLU A 140 3.71 -10.66 -18.51
N LEU A 141 3.12 -10.06 -17.46
CA LEU A 141 1.90 -9.25 -17.51
C LEU A 141 2.18 -7.75 -17.27
N TYR A 142 3.46 -7.35 -17.30
CA TYR A 142 3.87 -5.97 -17.12
C TYR A 142 3.34 -5.07 -18.24
N SER A 143 2.80 -3.92 -17.87
CA SER A 143 2.36 -2.90 -18.83
C SER A 143 2.47 -1.49 -18.24
N VAL A 144 3.14 -0.60 -18.95
CA VAL A 144 3.27 0.83 -18.59
C VAL A 144 1.94 1.60 -18.76
N ALA A 145 0.96 1.02 -19.43
CA ALA A 145 -0.36 1.63 -19.61
C ALA A 145 -1.29 1.46 -18.40
N LEU A 146 -0.88 0.66 -17.40
CA LEU A 146 -1.67 0.40 -16.21
C LEU A 146 -1.53 1.55 -15.20
N ALA A 147 -2.66 2.13 -14.81
CA ALA A 147 -2.65 3.14 -13.75
C ALA A 147 -2.39 2.47 -12.38
N PHE A 148 -1.41 2.99 -11.63
CA PHE A 148 -1.09 2.62 -10.24
C PHE A 148 -0.84 1.14 -9.96
N ARG A 149 -0.49 0.33 -10.95
CA ARG A 149 -0.13 -1.09 -10.81
C ARG A 149 0.87 -1.49 -11.88
N GLY A 150 1.71 -2.48 -11.59
CA GLY A 150 2.81 -2.89 -12.49
C GLY A 150 2.43 -3.99 -13.47
N SER A 151 1.46 -4.85 -13.17
CA SER A 151 1.07 -5.98 -14.01
C SER A 151 -0.45 -6.17 -14.04
N GLU A 152 -0.97 -6.77 -15.12
CA GLU A 152 -2.41 -6.87 -15.40
C GLU A 152 -3.17 -7.70 -14.36
N ASN A 153 -2.52 -8.66 -13.72
CA ASN A 153 -3.11 -9.50 -12.69
C ASN A 153 -3.38 -8.76 -11.37
N GLN A 154 -2.71 -7.61 -11.14
CA GLN A 154 -2.91 -6.83 -9.92
C GLN A 154 -4.27 -6.13 -9.94
N ARG A 155 -4.91 -6.05 -8.77
CA ARG A 155 -6.26 -5.51 -8.61
C ARG A 155 -6.22 -4.22 -7.79
N ILE A 156 -7.07 -3.25 -8.14
CA ILE A 156 -7.27 -2.03 -7.33
C ILE A 156 -8.65 -2.16 -6.67
N ILE A 157 -8.65 -2.35 -5.36
CA ILE A 157 -9.81 -2.76 -4.56
C ILE A 157 -10.24 -1.60 -3.64
N ASP A 158 -11.55 -1.30 -3.61
CA ASP A 158 -12.18 -0.49 -2.58
C ASP A 158 -12.34 -1.37 -1.32
N VAL A 159 -11.44 -1.18 -0.35
CA VAL A 159 -11.37 -2.06 0.82
C VAL A 159 -12.60 -1.95 1.69
N LYS A 160 -13.10 -0.72 1.92
CA LYS A 160 -14.25 -0.49 2.80
C LYS A 160 -15.50 -1.18 2.26
N LYS A 161 -15.82 -0.94 0.98
CA LYS A 161 -16.96 -1.60 0.35
C LYS A 161 -16.79 -3.12 0.29
N SER A 162 -15.58 -3.61 0.05
CA SER A 162 -15.31 -5.04 0.02
C SER A 162 -15.47 -5.70 1.39
N LEU A 163 -15.10 -5.01 2.47
CA LEU A 163 -15.32 -5.49 3.83
C LEU A 163 -16.82 -5.49 4.21
N GLU A 164 -17.58 -4.48 3.78
CA GLU A 164 -19.02 -4.35 4.03
C GLU A 164 -19.83 -5.41 3.28
N THR A 165 -19.51 -5.67 2.02
CA THR A 165 -20.28 -6.62 1.17
C THR A 165 -19.81 -8.06 1.33
N GLY A 166 -18.60 -8.29 1.80
CA GLY A 166 -17.95 -9.60 1.82
C GLY A 166 -17.40 -10.06 0.47
N GLU A 167 -17.58 -9.28 -0.59
CA GLU A 167 -17.11 -9.53 -1.96
C GLU A 167 -16.08 -8.49 -2.39
N ILE A 168 -15.29 -8.78 -3.43
CA ILE A 168 -14.34 -7.81 -3.98
C ILE A 168 -15.11 -6.72 -4.74
N VAL A 169 -14.98 -5.48 -4.27
CA VAL A 169 -15.47 -4.28 -4.95
C VAL A 169 -14.28 -3.55 -5.57
N TRP A 170 -14.30 -3.43 -6.89
CA TRP A 170 -13.25 -2.73 -7.64
C TRP A 170 -13.31 -1.23 -7.36
N HIS A 171 -12.16 -0.61 -7.24
CA HIS A 171 -12.06 0.84 -7.14
C HIS A 171 -12.54 1.52 -8.43
N ASP A 172 -13.15 2.71 -8.34
CA ASP A 172 -13.76 3.43 -9.47
C ASP A 172 -12.81 3.72 -10.64
N LEU A 173 -11.50 3.81 -10.39
CA LEU A 173 -10.47 3.93 -11.45
C LEU A 173 -10.54 2.79 -12.47
N VAL A 174 -10.82 1.57 -12.01
CA VAL A 174 -10.94 0.40 -12.90
C VAL A 174 -12.23 0.47 -13.69
N SER A 175 -13.32 0.92 -13.05
CA SER A 175 -14.65 1.05 -13.68
C SER A 175 -14.68 2.15 -14.73
N ARG A 176 -13.90 3.22 -14.58
CA ARG A 176 -13.83 4.34 -15.54
C ARG A 176 -13.00 4.02 -16.78
N GLY A 177 -12.39 2.83 -16.85
CA GLY A 177 -11.60 2.42 -18.01
C GLY A 177 -10.42 3.36 -18.27
N ILE A 178 -9.82 3.94 -17.23
CA ILE A 178 -8.62 4.79 -17.35
C ILE A 178 -7.42 3.89 -17.61
N SER A 179 -7.39 3.33 -18.82
CA SER A 179 -6.16 3.07 -19.54
C SER A 179 -5.64 4.44 -19.95
N MET A 180 -4.55 4.92 -19.35
CA MET A 180 -3.89 6.11 -19.85
C MET A 180 -3.36 5.76 -21.25
N LYS A 181 -4.15 6.02 -22.28
CA LYS A 181 -3.63 6.10 -23.64
C LYS A 181 -2.84 7.39 -23.68
N PHE A 182 -1.54 7.30 -23.54
CA PHE A 182 -0.63 8.36 -23.97
C PHE A 182 -0.75 8.43 -25.49
N ASN A 183 -1.36 9.51 -26.00
CA ASN A 183 -1.27 9.89 -27.40
C ASN A 183 0.12 10.47 -27.69
#